data_bf474c9767042a58651a154f7e03e698
#
_entry.id   bf474c9767042a58651a154f7e03e698
#
_cell.length_a   1.000
_cell.length_b   1.000
_cell.length_c   1.000
_cell.angle_alpha   90.00
_cell.angle_beta   90.00
_cell.angle_gamma   90.00
#
_symmetry.space_group_name_H-M   'P 1'
#
loop_
_entity.id
_entity.type
_entity.pdbx_description
1 polymer ?
#
loop_
_entity_poly.entity_id
_entity_poly.type
_entity_poly.pdbx_seq_one_letter_code
_entity_poly.pdbx_strand_id
1 'polypeptide(L)'
;TDPYIRAFHQVRNVMEFIETLAKAKSPADEVEVHLVTCVDGIRPEKQAENLGAIAASCEGVGITFTWEFDETNTIHARHIVTDTGWKIALDRGLDIFQQYELNDAFSFANRLQQFRSVKAFEVIYLMNNSI
;
A
#
# COMPACT_ATOMS: atom_id res chain seq x y z
N THR A 1 -2.21 6.51 5.03
CA THR A 1 -3.60 6.25 5.42
C THR A 1 -4.43 5.89 4.21
N ASP A 2 -5.11 4.79 4.27
CA ASP A 2 -6.07 4.38 3.25
C ASP A 2 -7.13 3.48 3.91
N PRO A 3 -8.36 3.98 4.15
CA PRO A 3 -9.39 3.22 4.86
C PRO A 3 -9.93 2.02 4.07
N TYR A 4 -9.55 1.88 2.81
CA TYR A 4 -10.10 0.86 1.92
C TYR A 4 -9.16 -0.34 1.70
N ILE A 5 -8.16 -0.52 2.53
CA ILE A 5 -7.27 -1.69 2.46
C ILE A 5 -7.89 -2.85 3.25
N ARG A 6 -8.93 -3.46 2.72
CA ARG A 6 -9.76 -4.46 3.41
C ARG A 6 -9.74 -5.82 2.74
N ALA A 7 -10.20 -5.90 1.49
CA ALA A 7 -10.27 -7.14 0.73
C ALA A 7 -8.88 -7.56 0.22
N PHE A 8 -8.75 -8.83 -0.18
CA PHE A 8 -7.49 -9.40 -0.64
C PHE A 8 -6.81 -8.55 -1.71
N HIS A 9 -7.53 -8.13 -2.75
CA HIS A 9 -6.94 -7.34 -3.84
C HIS A 9 -6.46 -5.96 -3.38
N GLN A 10 -7.12 -5.39 -2.38
CA GLN A 10 -6.71 -4.10 -1.80
C GLN A 10 -5.46 -4.26 -0.93
N VAL A 11 -5.41 -5.29 -0.11
CA VAL A 11 -4.21 -5.62 0.69
C VAL A 11 -3.03 -5.92 -0.24
N ARG A 12 -3.28 -6.59 -1.36
CA ARG A 12 -2.24 -6.85 -2.36
C ARG A 12 -1.65 -5.54 -2.92
N ASN A 13 -2.45 -4.50 -3.08
CA ASN A 13 -1.95 -3.19 -3.53
C ASN A 13 -0.93 -2.60 -2.55
N VAL A 14 -1.08 -2.87 -1.26
CA VAL A 14 -0.07 -2.50 -0.25
C VAL A 14 1.25 -3.22 -0.53
N MET A 15 1.18 -4.50 -0.87
CA MET A 15 2.38 -5.27 -1.22
C MET A 15 3.07 -4.70 -2.47
N GLU A 16 2.30 -4.31 -3.48
CA GLU A 16 2.83 -3.65 -4.68
C GLU A 16 3.56 -2.34 -4.33
N PHE A 17 2.98 -1.54 -3.44
CA PHE A 17 3.58 -0.31 -2.96
C PHE A 17 4.88 -0.57 -2.20
N ILE A 18 4.89 -1.54 -1.30
CA ILE A 18 6.07 -1.90 -0.51
C ILE A 18 7.18 -2.45 -1.41
N GLU A 19 6.83 -3.24 -2.42
CA GLU A 19 7.80 -3.71 -3.41
C GLU A 19 8.48 -2.55 -4.13
N THR A 20 7.71 -1.53 -4.48
CA THR A 20 8.26 -0.30 -5.10
C THR A 20 9.27 0.38 -4.17
N LEU A 21 8.94 0.49 -2.87
CA LEU A 21 9.86 1.03 -1.88
C LEU A 21 11.13 0.16 -1.74
N ALA A 22 10.98 -1.15 -1.72
CA ALA A 22 12.10 -2.08 -1.60
C ALA A 22 13.07 -1.94 -2.77
N LYS A 23 12.56 -1.72 -3.98
CA LYS A 23 13.39 -1.49 -5.17
C LYS A 23 14.08 -0.13 -5.16
N ALA A 24 13.43 0.89 -4.61
CA ALA A 24 13.92 2.27 -4.62
C ALA A 24 14.90 2.57 -3.49
N LYS A 25 14.82 1.87 -2.36
CA LYS A 25 15.69 2.14 -1.21
C LYS A 25 17.11 1.61 -1.43
N SER A 26 18.07 2.24 -0.75
CA SER A 26 19.42 1.69 -0.67
C SER A 26 19.44 0.40 0.17
N PRO A 27 20.29 -0.60 -0.15
CA PRO A 27 20.37 -1.83 0.65
C PRO A 27 20.75 -1.61 2.12
N ALA A 28 21.45 -0.52 2.43
CA ALA A 28 21.85 -0.18 3.80
C ALA A 28 20.78 0.57 4.58
N ASP A 29 19.76 1.11 3.92
CA ASP A 29 18.72 1.88 4.57
C ASP A 29 17.63 0.97 5.15
N GLU A 30 17.16 1.34 6.34
CA GLU A 30 15.98 0.75 6.94
C GLU A 30 14.79 1.71 6.78
N VAL A 31 13.65 1.18 6.34
CA VAL A 31 12.45 1.96 6.09
C VAL A 31 11.31 1.43 6.95
N GLU A 32 10.60 2.32 7.60
CA GLU A 32 9.38 1.99 8.33
C GLU A 32 8.16 2.42 7.52
N VAL A 33 7.19 1.51 7.40
CA VAL A 33 5.91 1.78 6.75
C VAL A 33 4.80 1.47 7.73
N HIS A 34 3.95 2.45 8.01
CA HIS A 34 2.81 2.28 8.89
C HIS A 34 1.52 2.57 8.15
N LEU A 35 0.62 1.59 8.14
CA LEU A 35 -0.68 1.69 7.50
C LEU A 35 -1.76 1.96 8.55
N VAL A 36 -2.58 2.98 8.30
CA VAL A 36 -3.84 3.18 9.02
C VAL A 36 -4.98 2.89 8.05
N THR A 37 -5.80 1.92 8.39
CA THR A 37 -6.92 1.48 7.54
C THR A 37 -8.15 1.16 8.39
N CYS A 38 -9.26 0.79 7.77
CA CYS A 38 -10.45 0.31 8.47
C CYS A 38 -10.53 -1.21 8.43
N VAL A 39 -11.21 -1.79 9.42
CA VAL A 39 -11.39 -3.24 9.47
C VAL A 39 -12.34 -3.71 8.37
N ASP A 40 -12.07 -4.88 7.81
CA ASP A 40 -12.99 -5.55 6.90
C ASP A 40 -14.19 -6.09 7.68
N GLY A 41 -15.37 -5.60 7.39
CA GLY A 41 -16.59 -6.02 8.07
C GLY A 41 -17.05 -7.44 7.73
N ILE A 42 -16.48 -8.04 6.67
CA ILE A 42 -16.87 -9.38 6.21
C ILE A 42 -15.89 -10.43 6.72
N ARG A 43 -14.56 -10.19 6.57
CA ARG A 43 -13.51 -11.14 6.94
C ARG A 43 -12.35 -10.43 7.66
N PRO A 44 -12.59 -9.92 8.88
CA PRO A 44 -11.56 -9.17 9.61
C PRO A 44 -10.32 -10.02 9.93
N GLU A 45 -10.49 -11.29 10.26
CA GLU A 45 -9.38 -12.19 10.56
C GLU A 45 -8.52 -12.47 9.33
N LYS A 46 -9.12 -12.54 8.14
CA LYS A 46 -8.38 -12.75 6.90
C LYS A 46 -7.59 -11.51 6.50
N GLN A 47 -8.15 -10.33 6.73
CA GLN A 47 -7.44 -9.06 6.54
C GLN A 47 -6.20 -9.01 7.43
N ALA A 48 -6.34 -9.29 8.72
CA ALA A 48 -5.22 -9.29 9.67
C ALA A 48 -4.15 -10.32 9.30
N GLU A 49 -4.56 -11.52 8.88
CA GLU A 49 -3.65 -12.56 8.40
C GLU A 49 -2.84 -12.10 7.19
N ASN A 50 -3.51 -11.48 6.22
CA ASN A 50 -2.84 -10.99 5.01
C ASN A 50 -1.85 -9.86 5.31
N LEU A 51 -2.23 -8.92 6.18
CA LEU A 51 -1.32 -7.85 6.61
C LEU A 51 -0.12 -8.40 7.38
N GLY A 52 -0.34 -9.43 8.21
CA GLY A 52 0.73 -10.12 8.91
C GLY A 52 1.70 -10.84 7.96
N ALA A 53 1.18 -11.41 6.87
CA ALA A 53 2.02 -12.03 5.84
C ALA A 53 2.91 -10.99 5.13
N ILE A 54 2.40 -9.80 4.88
CA ILE A 54 3.20 -8.69 4.35
C ILE A 54 4.32 -8.32 5.32
N ALA A 55 3.99 -8.15 6.61
CA ALA A 55 4.98 -7.80 7.63
C ALA A 55 6.11 -8.84 7.69
N ALA A 56 5.77 -10.12 7.64
CA ALA A 56 6.76 -11.20 7.64
C ALA A 56 7.66 -11.14 6.40
N SER A 57 7.10 -10.86 5.23
CA SER A 57 7.87 -10.74 3.99
C SER A 57 8.83 -9.55 4.01
N CYS A 58 8.48 -8.49 4.72
CA CYS A 58 9.30 -7.27 4.79
C CYS A 58 10.58 -7.46 5.61
N GLU A 59 10.61 -8.40 6.55
CA GLU A 59 11.74 -8.58 7.46
C GLU A 59 13.05 -8.87 6.73
N GLY A 60 13.00 -9.53 5.59
CA GLY A 60 14.19 -9.89 4.81
C GLY A 60 14.72 -8.78 3.91
N VAL A 61 14.04 -7.65 3.79
CA VAL A 61 14.38 -6.59 2.82
C VAL A 61 14.63 -5.23 3.48
N GLY A 62 14.77 -5.16 4.80
CA GLY A 62 15.05 -3.91 5.51
C GLY A 62 13.85 -2.97 5.60
N ILE A 63 12.65 -3.51 5.58
CA ILE A 63 11.41 -2.75 5.74
C ILE A 63 10.67 -3.31 6.95
N THR A 64 10.26 -2.42 7.85
CA THR A 64 9.38 -2.75 8.97
C THR A 64 7.99 -2.27 8.62
N PHE A 65 7.06 -3.20 8.49
CA PHE A 65 5.67 -2.91 8.19
C PHE A 65 4.80 -3.15 9.41
N THR A 66 4.04 -2.12 9.80
CA THR A 66 3.06 -2.18 10.88
C THR A 66 1.73 -1.61 10.39
N TRP A 67 0.64 -1.96 11.09
CA TRP A 67 -0.68 -1.43 10.75
C TRP A 67 -1.51 -1.23 12.01
N GLU A 68 -2.52 -0.37 11.87
CA GLU A 68 -3.56 -0.20 12.87
C GLU A 68 -4.91 0.02 12.18
N PHE A 69 -5.98 -0.32 12.88
CA PHE A 69 -7.33 -0.09 12.39
C PHE A 69 -7.92 1.16 13.05
N ASP A 70 -8.52 2.02 12.22
CA ASP A 70 -9.34 3.12 12.71
C ASP A 70 -10.73 2.60 13.04
N GLU A 71 -11.05 2.56 14.31
CA GLU A 71 -12.34 2.06 14.80
C GLU A 71 -13.45 3.09 14.72
N THR A 72 -13.12 4.37 14.50
CA THR A 72 -14.09 5.45 14.45
C THR A 72 -14.83 5.53 13.13
N ASN A 73 -14.30 4.90 12.08
CA ASN A 73 -14.78 4.99 10.69
C ASN A 73 -14.90 6.42 10.18
N THR A 74 -14.10 7.34 10.73
CA THR A 74 -14.14 8.76 10.36
C THR A 74 -13.11 9.12 9.30
N ILE A 75 -12.12 8.27 9.03
CA ILE A 75 -11.12 8.56 8.00
C ILE A 75 -11.68 8.25 6.61
N HIS A 76 -11.53 9.23 5.73
CA HIS A 76 -11.85 9.11 4.31
C HIS A 76 -10.67 9.47 3.42
N ALA A 77 -9.65 10.09 3.99
CA ALA A 77 -8.46 10.52 3.26
C ALA A 77 -7.61 9.31 2.86
N ARG A 78 -7.13 9.34 1.64
CA ARG A 78 -6.18 8.36 1.08
C ARG A 78 -4.91 9.12 0.75
N HIS A 79 -3.91 8.99 1.61
CA HIS A 79 -2.67 9.73 1.44
C HIS A 79 -1.48 8.99 2.02
N ILE A 80 -0.30 9.35 1.54
CA ILE A 80 0.99 8.93 2.06
C ILE A 80 1.64 10.15 2.68
N VAL A 81 2.12 10.02 3.92
CA VAL A 81 2.88 11.06 4.61
C VAL A 81 4.30 10.54 4.82
N THR A 82 5.29 11.33 4.44
CA THR A 82 6.68 10.98 4.62
C THR A 82 7.30 11.74 5.79
N ASP A 83 8.36 11.22 6.37
CA ASP A 83 9.13 11.88 7.44
C ASP A 83 9.88 13.11 6.94
N THR A 84 9.98 13.28 5.62
CA THR A 84 10.60 14.45 4.99
C THR A 84 9.63 15.60 4.77
N GLY A 85 8.38 15.46 5.24
CA GLY A 85 7.38 16.54 5.20
C GLY A 85 6.47 16.54 3.99
N TRP A 86 6.56 15.54 3.11
CA TRP A 86 5.65 15.43 1.98
C TRP A 86 4.34 14.77 2.38
N LYS A 87 3.24 15.28 1.87
CA LYS A 87 1.94 14.64 1.89
C LYS A 87 1.50 14.41 0.45
N ILE A 88 1.28 13.16 0.11
CA ILE A 88 0.89 12.74 -1.23
C ILE A 88 -0.56 12.25 -1.13
N ALA A 89 -1.47 13.02 -1.70
CA ALA A 89 -2.89 12.68 -1.73
C ALA A 89 -3.20 11.94 -3.02
N LEU A 90 -3.86 10.80 -2.89
CA LEU A 90 -4.24 9.93 -4.00
C LEU A 90 -5.76 9.79 -4.00
N ASP A 91 -6.43 10.17 -5.08
CA ASP A 91 -7.90 10.10 -5.14
C ASP A 91 -8.45 8.67 -5.09
N ARG A 92 -7.63 7.68 -5.49
CA ARG A 92 -7.95 6.25 -5.40
C ARG A 92 -7.15 5.51 -4.34
N GLY A 93 -6.30 6.20 -3.56
CA GLY A 93 -5.36 5.54 -2.66
C GLY A 93 -4.45 4.58 -3.40
N LEU A 94 -4.26 3.38 -2.86
CA LEU A 94 -3.49 2.33 -3.51
C LEU A 94 -4.31 1.49 -4.49
N ASP A 95 -5.60 1.75 -4.63
CA ASP A 95 -6.47 1.06 -5.60
C ASP A 95 -6.31 1.66 -7.01
N ILE A 96 -5.07 1.88 -7.42
CA ILE A 96 -4.72 2.40 -8.74
C ILE A 96 -4.38 1.30 -9.72
N PHE A 97 -4.03 0.10 -9.24
CA PHE A 97 -3.66 -1.01 -10.11
C PHE A 97 -4.91 -1.71 -10.65
N GLN A 98 -4.87 -2.10 -11.90
CA GLN A 98 -5.89 -2.96 -12.47
C GLN A 98 -5.70 -4.39 -11.95
N GLN A 99 -6.79 -5.15 -11.93
CA GLN A 99 -6.74 -6.54 -11.50
C GLN A 99 -5.87 -7.38 -12.44
N TYR A 100 -5.25 -8.42 -11.88
CA TYR A 100 -4.55 -9.41 -12.67
C TYR A 100 -5.51 -10.15 -13.59
N GLU A 101 -5.05 -10.39 -14.82
CA GLU A 101 -5.70 -11.32 -15.74
C GLU A 101 -5.32 -12.75 -15.34
N LEU A 102 -6.19 -13.42 -14.60
CA LEU A 102 -5.90 -14.75 -14.04
C LEU A 102 -5.64 -15.82 -15.12
N ASN A 103 -6.18 -15.60 -16.33
CA ASN A 103 -6.03 -16.54 -17.43
C ASN A 103 -4.81 -16.26 -18.33
N ASP A 104 -4.03 -15.24 -18.02
CA ASP A 104 -2.86 -14.85 -18.79
C ASP A 104 -1.61 -14.83 -17.91
N ALA A 105 -1.21 -16.03 -17.46
CA ALA A 105 -0.07 -16.22 -16.59
C ALA A 105 1.27 -15.91 -17.24
N PHE A 106 1.32 -15.79 -18.58
CA PHE A 106 2.53 -15.54 -19.33
C PHE A 106 2.69 -14.10 -19.81
N SER A 107 1.73 -13.23 -19.49
CA SER A 107 1.84 -11.80 -19.79
C SER A 107 2.79 -11.10 -18.82
N PHE A 108 3.70 -10.30 -19.33
CA PHE A 108 4.55 -9.46 -18.49
C PHE A 108 3.74 -8.45 -17.68
N ALA A 109 2.61 -7.97 -18.21
CA ALA A 109 1.72 -7.06 -17.49
C ALA A 109 1.14 -7.69 -16.21
N ASN A 110 0.99 -9.04 -16.18
CA ASN A 110 0.51 -9.77 -15.02
C ASN A 110 1.61 -10.23 -14.08
N ARG A 111 2.85 -10.31 -14.55
CA ARG A 111 3.95 -10.91 -13.80
C ARG A 111 4.91 -9.89 -13.20
N LEU A 112 5.13 -8.78 -13.89
CA LEU A 112 6.12 -7.78 -13.49
C LEU A 112 5.41 -6.49 -13.08
N GLN A 113 5.70 -5.99 -11.89
CA GLN A 113 5.09 -4.79 -11.34
C GLN A 113 5.24 -3.59 -12.28
N GLN A 114 6.40 -3.43 -12.89
CA GLN A 114 6.67 -2.29 -13.78
C GLN A 114 5.79 -2.25 -15.03
N PHE A 115 5.16 -3.35 -15.38
CA PHE A 115 4.23 -3.45 -16.51
C PHE A 115 2.76 -3.54 -16.10
N ARG A 116 2.48 -3.39 -14.80
CA ARG A 116 1.12 -3.42 -14.29
C ARG A 116 0.33 -2.23 -14.83
N SER A 117 -0.84 -2.52 -15.39
CA SER A 117 -1.77 -1.49 -15.82
C SER A 117 -2.38 -0.78 -14.59
N VAL A 118 -2.56 0.52 -14.70
CA VAL A 118 -3.18 1.34 -13.66
C VAL A 118 -4.49 1.94 -14.14
N LYS A 119 -5.39 2.24 -13.20
CA LYS A 119 -6.60 3.02 -13.44
C LYS A 119 -6.25 4.49 -13.57
N ALA A 120 -7.12 5.27 -14.20
CA ALA A 120 -6.97 6.73 -14.19
C ALA A 120 -7.10 7.24 -12.75
N PHE A 121 -6.16 8.06 -12.31
CA PHE A 121 -6.17 8.63 -10.96
C PHE A 121 -5.49 10.00 -10.94
N GLU A 122 -5.74 10.75 -9.87
CA GLU A 122 -5.13 12.06 -9.64
C GLU A 122 -4.23 12.00 -8.42
N VAL A 123 -3.07 12.67 -8.51
CA VAL A 123 -2.10 12.75 -7.42
C VAL A 123 -1.82 14.22 -7.13
N ILE A 124 -1.88 14.60 -5.85
CA ILE A 124 -1.55 15.94 -5.38
C ILE A 124 -0.40 15.83 -4.38
N TYR A 125 0.67 16.59 -4.64
CA TYR A 125 1.84 16.65 -3.76
C TYR A 125 1.80 17.95 -2.97
N LEU A 126 1.87 17.84 -1.64
CA LEU A 126 1.91 18.98 -0.72
C LEU A 126 3.18 18.88 0.14
N MET A 127 3.91 19.98 0.26
CA MET A 127 5.07 20.05 1.15
C MET A 127 4.71 20.86 2.40
N ASN A 128 4.95 20.27 3.57
CA ASN A 128 4.82 20.96 4.84
C ASN A 128 6.17 21.53 5.26
N ASN A 129 6.30 22.85 5.25
CA ASN A 129 7.54 23.56 5.60
C ASN A 129 7.61 23.95 7.09
N SER A 130 6.64 23.57 7.91
CA SER A 130 6.53 23.97 9.32
C SER A 130 7.17 22.94 10.27
N ILE A 131 8.14 22.23 9.81
CA ILE A 131 8.88 21.25 10.62
C ILE A 131 9.92 21.95 11.49
#